data_ea303ce97e104ab54b0108a69c915e70
#
_entry.id   ea303ce97e104ab54b0108a69c915e70
#
_cell.length_a   1.000
_cell.length_b   1.000
_cell.length_c   1.000
_cell.angle_alpha   90.00
_cell.angle_beta   90.00
_cell.angle_gamma   90.00
#
_symmetry.space_group_name_H-M   'P 1'
#
loop_
_entity.id
_entity.type
_entity.pdbx_description
1 polymer ?
#
loop_
_entity_poly.entity_id
_entity_poly.type
_entity_poly.pdbx_seq_one_letter_code
_entity_poly.pdbx_strand_id
1 'polypeptide(L)'
;MKFEVVAAFGIGILLPVLETFRRGISHWSVDFTTMFEDYAAGALLLIGGWAAYTGRRWGILFLVVAWAAVTGMMSNSLLDQLEGTLRGTRTEPHNLLVVIVKFLLCTICIVSLVLSFRRSYANLKSGPQNSL
;
A
#
# COMPACT_ATOMS: atom_id res chain seq x y z
N MET A 1 -11.77 1.43 -15.10
CA MET A 1 -11.35 1.37 -13.69
C MET A 1 -10.28 2.43 -13.46
N LYS A 2 -10.36 3.18 -12.38
CA LYS A 2 -9.39 4.26 -12.12
C LYS A 2 -8.08 3.71 -11.58
N PHE A 3 -6.98 4.42 -11.83
CA PHE A 3 -5.63 3.97 -11.49
C PHE A 3 -5.47 3.57 -10.01
N GLU A 4 -5.99 4.37 -9.08
CA GLU A 4 -5.88 4.11 -7.65
C GLU A 4 -6.60 2.83 -7.20
N VAL A 5 -7.63 2.41 -7.92
CA VAL A 5 -8.35 1.15 -7.67
C VAL A 5 -7.59 -0.03 -8.24
N VAL A 6 -7.07 0.11 -9.47
CA VAL A 6 -6.23 -0.93 -10.10
C VAL A 6 -4.96 -1.16 -9.29
N ALA A 7 -4.32 -0.06 -8.85
CA ALA A 7 -3.14 -0.13 -7.99
C ALA A 7 -3.46 -0.80 -6.64
N ALA A 8 -4.64 -0.55 -6.05
CA ALA A 8 -5.05 -1.19 -4.81
C ALA A 8 -5.16 -2.71 -4.95
N PHE A 9 -5.73 -3.20 -6.02
CA PHE A 9 -5.78 -4.64 -6.30
C PHE A 9 -4.39 -5.20 -6.57
N GLY A 10 -3.59 -4.55 -7.41
CA GLY A 10 -2.25 -4.99 -7.76
C GLY A 10 -1.33 -5.05 -6.55
N ILE A 11 -1.19 -3.97 -5.81
CA ILE A 11 -0.32 -3.91 -4.63
C ILE A 11 -0.89 -4.72 -3.47
N GLY A 12 -2.21 -4.76 -3.30
CA GLY A 12 -2.87 -5.55 -2.28
C GLY A 12 -2.59 -7.06 -2.40
N ILE A 13 -2.41 -7.57 -3.61
CA ILE A 13 -1.99 -8.94 -3.86
C ILE A 13 -0.47 -9.06 -3.80
N LEU A 14 0.25 -8.10 -4.37
CA LEU A 14 1.70 -8.14 -4.51
C LEU A 14 2.42 -8.14 -3.16
N LEU A 15 1.97 -7.35 -2.18
CA LEU A 15 2.61 -7.25 -0.87
C LEU A 15 2.71 -8.60 -0.15
N PRO A 16 1.61 -9.33 0.11
CA PRO A 16 1.70 -10.62 0.77
C PRO A 16 2.45 -11.66 -0.07
N VAL A 17 2.31 -11.62 -1.40
CA VAL A 17 3.02 -12.55 -2.30
C VAL A 17 4.52 -12.32 -2.24
N LEU A 18 4.99 -11.09 -2.42
CA LEU A 18 6.42 -10.75 -2.37
C LEU A 18 7.03 -11.11 -1.02
N GLU A 19 6.33 -10.83 0.08
CA GLU A 19 6.85 -11.12 1.40
C GLU A 19 6.92 -12.64 1.66
N THR A 20 5.92 -13.39 1.22
CA THR A 20 5.93 -14.84 1.29
C THR A 20 7.08 -15.46 0.47
N PHE A 21 7.33 -14.95 -0.74
CA PHE A 21 8.46 -15.39 -1.57
C PHE A 21 9.81 -15.02 -0.96
N ARG A 22 9.90 -13.84 -0.39
CA ARG A 22 11.16 -13.34 0.18
C ARG A 22 11.57 -14.07 1.44
N ARG A 23 10.61 -14.37 2.34
CA ARG A 23 10.89 -14.91 3.68
C ARG A 23 10.48 -16.36 3.86
N GLY A 24 9.60 -16.88 3.02
CA GLY A 24 9.03 -18.22 3.13
C GLY A 24 7.90 -18.31 4.18
N ILE A 25 7.09 -19.35 4.06
CA ILE A 25 5.93 -19.59 4.95
C ILE A 25 6.37 -19.84 6.40
N SER A 26 7.53 -20.46 6.60
CA SER A 26 8.08 -20.75 7.93
C SER A 26 8.46 -19.49 8.73
N HIS A 27 8.58 -18.33 8.07
CA HIS A 27 8.94 -17.07 8.73
C HIS A 27 7.84 -16.52 9.66
N TRP A 28 6.61 -16.98 9.52
CA TRP A 28 5.51 -16.66 10.44
C TRP A 28 5.82 -16.98 11.91
N SER A 29 6.61 -18.01 12.17
CA SER A 29 7.04 -18.38 13.52
C SER A 29 8.21 -17.53 14.04
N VAL A 30 8.95 -16.86 13.15
CA VAL A 30 10.15 -16.07 13.49
C VAL A 30 9.81 -14.60 13.65
N ASP A 31 9.03 -14.04 12.74
CA ASP A 31 8.66 -12.62 12.72
C ASP A 31 7.19 -12.43 12.30
N PHE A 32 6.30 -12.80 13.22
CA PHE A 32 4.86 -12.69 13.04
C PHE A 32 4.41 -11.27 12.73
N THR A 33 4.98 -10.27 13.40
CA THR A 33 4.54 -8.87 13.27
C THR A 33 4.73 -8.35 11.85
N THR A 34 5.88 -8.54 11.26
CA THR A 34 6.16 -8.06 9.90
C THR A 34 5.30 -8.77 8.85
N MET A 35 5.16 -10.09 8.98
CA MET A 35 4.30 -10.86 8.08
C MET A 35 2.83 -10.40 8.20
N PHE A 36 2.36 -10.20 9.42
CA PHE A 36 1.00 -9.73 9.69
C PHE A 36 0.76 -8.32 9.10
N GLU A 37 1.72 -7.40 9.23
CA GLU A 37 1.61 -6.05 8.67
C GLU A 37 1.40 -6.06 7.16
N ASP A 38 2.20 -6.82 6.42
CA ASP A 38 2.10 -6.90 4.95
C ASP A 38 0.79 -7.55 4.49
N TYR A 39 0.33 -8.59 5.20
CA TYR A 39 -0.97 -9.21 4.90
C TYR A 39 -2.13 -8.30 5.26
N ALA A 40 -2.06 -7.59 6.39
CA ALA A 40 -3.08 -6.63 6.80
C ALA A 40 -3.16 -5.45 5.82
N ALA A 41 -2.01 -4.92 5.39
CA ALA A 41 -1.93 -3.86 4.38
C ALA A 41 -2.55 -4.31 3.05
N GLY A 42 -2.22 -5.51 2.60
CA GLY A 42 -2.81 -6.11 1.40
C GLY A 42 -4.33 -6.24 1.52
N ALA A 43 -4.83 -6.75 2.64
CA ALA A 43 -6.27 -6.89 2.89
C ALA A 43 -6.99 -5.54 2.90
N LEU A 44 -6.41 -4.52 3.55
CA LEU A 44 -6.97 -3.15 3.57
C LEU A 44 -7.10 -2.58 2.17
N LEU A 45 -6.08 -2.73 1.32
CA LEU A 45 -6.11 -2.27 -0.07
C LEU A 45 -7.15 -3.03 -0.91
N LEU A 46 -7.26 -4.33 -0.75
CA LEU A 46 -8.25 -5.14 -1.47
C LEU A 46 -9.67 -4.77 -1.07
N ILE A 47 -9.95 -4.61 0.22
CA ILE A 47 -11.27 -4.20 0.73
C ILE A 47 -11.60 -2.77 0.26
N GLY A 48 -10.65 -1.84 0.38
CA GLY A 48 -10.83 -0.46 -0.07
C GLY A 48 -11.03 -0.34 -1.57
N GLY A 49 -10.23 -1.07 -2.35
CA GLY A 49 -10.35 -1.15 -3.80
C GLY A 49 -11.70 -1.71 -4.24
N TRP A 50 -12.15 -2.80 -3.62
CA TRP A 50 -13.45 -3.40 -3.87
C TRP A 50 -14.60 -2.45 -3.52
N ALA A 51 -14.56 -1.83 -2.35
CA ALA A 51 -15.60 -0.90 -1.91
C ALA A 51 -15.68 0.35 -2.81
N ALA A 52 -14.55 0.87 -3.26
CA ALA A 52 -14.49 1.98 -4.22
C ALA A 52 -14.96 1.57 -5.62
N TYR A 53 -14.62 0.35 -6.07
CA TYR A 53 -15.06 -0.20 -7.35
C TYR A 53 -16.58 -0.40 -7.40
N THR A 54 -17.17 -0.93 -6.33
CA THR A 54 -18.62 -1.15 -6.23
C THR A 54 -19.43 0.12 -5.97
N GLY A 55 -18.78 1.29 -5.89
CA GLY A 55 -19.45 2.58 -5.74
C GLY A 55 -20.08 2.82 -4.36
N ARG A 56 -19.62 2.12 -3.33
CA ARG A 56 -20.10 2.34 -1.96
C ARG A 56 -19.73 3.75 -1.49
N ARG A 57 -20.64 4.43 -0.80
CA ARG A 57 -20.45 5.81 -0.32
C ARG A 57 -19.16 6.00 0.51
N TRP A 58 -18.84 5.02 1.35
CA TRP A 58 -17.64 5.03 2.18
C TRP A 58 -16.39 4.46 1.47
N GLY A 59 -16.56 3.83 0.29
CA GLY A 59 -15.49 3.08 -0.38
C GLY A 59 -14.29 3.92 -0.73
N ILE A 60 -14.50 5.11 -1.30
CA ILE A 60 -13.37 5.99 -1.66
C ILE A 60 -12.67 6.56 -0.43
N LEU A 61 -13.41 6.88 0.64
CA LEU A 61 -12.83 7.35 1.88
C LEU A 61 -12.00 6.26 2.56
N PHE A 62 -12.54 5.03 2.59
CA PHE A 62 -11.80 3.88 3.11
C PHE A 62 -10.53 3.61 2.29
N LEU A 63 -10.59 3.75 0.97
CA LEU A 63 -9.43 3.61 0.09
C LEU A 63 -8.36 4.66 0.40
N VAL A 64 -8.74 5.90 0.71
CA VAL A 64 -7.80 6.95 1.16
C VAL A 64 -7.09 6.53 2.44
N VAL A 65 -7.83 6.01 3.42
CA VAL A 65 -7.26 5.53 4.69
C VAL A 65 -6.32 4.35 4.46
N ALA A 66 -6.73 3.40 3.62
CA ALA A 66 -5.90 2.25 3.26
C ALA A 66 -4.59 2.68 2.59
N TRP A 67 -4.65 3.59 1.62
CA TRP A 67 -3.46 4.14 0.97
C TRP A 67 -2.57 4.94 1.93
N ALA A 68 -3.15 5.72 2.86
CA ALA A 68 -2.39 6.45 3.86
C ALA A 68 -1.61 5.50 4.79
N ALA A 69 -2.26 4.44 5.27
CA ALA A 69 -1.64 3.43 6.11
C ALA A 69 -0.49 2.70 5.37
N VAL A 70 -0.75 2.23 4.16
CA VAL A 70 0.24 1.51 3.35
C VAL A 70 1.40 2.42 2.93
N THR A 71 1.14 3.68 2.60
CA THR A 71 2.20 4.65 2.30
C THR A 71 3.10 4.88 3.50
N GLY A 72 2.53 5.00 4.69
CA GLY A 72 3.32 5.12 5.93
C GLY A 72 4.21 3.90 6.17
N MET A 73 3.66 2.70 6.05
CA MET A 73 4.41 1.45 6.17
C MET A 73 5.54 1.34 5.14
N MET A 74 5.25 1.63 3.86
CA MET A 74 6.24 1.58 2.78
C MET A 74 7.35 2.60 2.97
N SER A 75 7.01 3.82 3.40
CA SER A 75 7.98 4.87 3.69
C SER A 75 8.92 4.46 4.83
N ASN A 76 8.37 3.91 5.91
CA ASN A 76 9.17 3.41 7.03
C ASN A 76 10.10 2.26 6.59
N SER A 77 9.57 1.32 5.82
CA SER A 77 10.34 0.19 5.30
C SER A 77 11.46 0.62 4.33
N LEU A 78 11.20 1.66 3.52
CA LEU A 78 12.22 2.24 2.62
C LEU A 78 13.31 2.96 3.40
N LEU A 79 12.94 3.77 4.39
CA LEU A 79 13.90 4.49 5.23
C LEU A 79 14.80 3.54 6.02
N ASP A 80 14.24 2.49 6.61
CA ASP A 80 15.00 1.45 7.30
C ASP A 80 16.01 0.76 6.37
N GLN A 81 15.57 0.44 5.14
CA GLN A 81 16.45 -0.15 4.13
C GLN A 81 17.58 0.79 3.71
N LEU A 82 17.26 2.07 3.51
CA LEU A 82 18.26 3.10 3.15
C LEU A 82 19.25 3.33 4.29
N GLU A 83 18.77 3.44 5.52
CA GLU A 83 19.62 3.61 6.70
C GLU A 83 20.58 2.43 6.86
N GLY A 84 20.07 1.21 6.74
CA GLY A 84 20.90 0.00 6.79
C GLY A 84 21.95 -0.05 5.68
N THR A 85 21.61 0.42 4.48
CA THR A 85 22.54 0.51 3.34
C THR A 85 23.63 1.54 3.57
N LEU A 86 23.28 2.74 4.07
CA LEU A 86 24.22 3.81 4.36
C LEU A 86 25.16 3.47 5.51
N ARG A 87 24.67 2.74 6.52
CA ARG A 87 25.49 2.25 7.63
C ARG A 87 26.35 1.03 7.30
N GLY A 88 26.20 0.45 6.11
CA GLY A 88 26.93 -0.76 5.69
C GLY A 88 26.51 -2.03 6.42
N THR A 89 25.38 -2.02 7.14
CA THR A 89 24.85 -3.19 7.85
C THR A 89 24.10 -4.17 6.96
N ARG A 90 23.73 -3.74 5.75
CA ARG A 90 23.06 -4.56 4.73
C ARG A 90 24.04 -4.91 3.62
N THR A 91 24.58 -6.13 3.67
CA THR A 91 25.58 -6.65 2.74
C THR A 91 25.02 -7.66 1.74
N GLU A 92 23.69 -7.75 1.64
CA GLU A 92 23.03 -8.66 0.71
C GLU A 92 23.35 -8.31 -0.75
N PRO A 93 23.61 -9.32 -1.63
CA PRO A 93 24.02 -9.06 -3.03
C PRO A 93 22.96 -8.35 -3.86
N HIS A 94 21.69 -8.38 -3.45
CA HIS A 94 20.56 -7.73 -4.14
C HIS A 94 20.00 -6.51 -3.41
N ASN A 95 20.75 -5.94 -2.46
CA ASN A 95 20.29 -4.81 -1.65
C ASN A 95 19.86 -3.60 -2.49
N LEU A 96 20.62 -3.25 -3.53
CA LEU A 96 20.28 -2.14 -4.43
C LEU A 96 18.95 -2.40 -5.17
N LEU A 97 18.72 -3.62 -5.65
CA LEU A 97 17.46 -4.00 -6.29
C LEU A 97 16.27 -3.85 -5.31
N VAL A 98 16.45 -4.27 -4.07
CA VAL A 98 15.42 -4.13 -3.02
C VAL A 98 15.10 -2.66 -2.75
N VAL A 99 16.11 -1.79 -2.68
CA VAL A 99 15.93 -0.34 -2.51
C VAL A 99 15.15 0.25 -3.68
N ILE A 100 15.51 -0.09 -4.92
CA ILE A 100 14.84 0.40 -6.13
C ILE A 100 13.37 -0.04 -6.14
N VAL A 101 13.10 -1.31 -5.88
CA VAL A 101 11.72 -1.85 -5.85
C VAL A 101 10.89 -1.17 -4.76
N LYS A 102 11.43 -1.01 -3.55
CA LYS A 102 10.74 -0.30 -2.46
C LYS A 102 10.47 1.16 -2.80
N PHE A 103 11.42 1.82 -3.45
CA PHE A 103 11.25 3.21 -3.90
C PHE A 103 10.12 3.34 -4.93
N LEU A 104 10.08 2.46 -5.93
CA LEU A 104 9.01 2.43 -6.93
C LEU A 104 7.64 2.16 -6.30
N LEU A 105 7.55 1.18 -5.40
CA LEU A 105 6.32 0.86 -4.68
C LEU A 105 5.85 2.05 -3.82
N CYS A 106 6.76 2.69 -3.10
CA CYS A 106 6.46 3.88 -2.30
C CYS A 106 5.92 5.02 -3.18
N THR A 107 6.51 5.25 -4.34
CA THR A 107 6.04 6.26 -5.32
C THR A 107 4.63 5.96 -5.79
N ILE A 108 4.33 4.71 -6.16
CA ILE A 108 2.99 4.29 -6.57
C ILE A 108 1.98 4.50 -5.44
N CYS A 109 2.35 4.17 -4.19
CA CYS A 109 1.50 4.39 -3.02
C CYS A 109 1.18 5.88 -2.81
N ILE A 110 2.17 6.76 -2.91
CA ILE A 110 1.98 8.21 -2.76
C ILE A 110 1.06 8.75 -3.87
N VAL A 111 1.30 8.38 -5.13
CA VAL A 111 0.46 8.80 -6.26
C VAL A 111 -0.97 8.32 -6.07
N SER A 112 -1.17 7.06 -5.68
CA SER A 112 -2.49 6.48 -5.43
C SER A 112 -3.21 7.16 -4.26
N LEU A 113 -2.48 7.52 -3.20
CA LEU A 113 -3.01 8.27 -2.07
C LEU A 113 -3.51 9.66 -2.51
N VAL A 114 -2.69 10.40 -3.26
CA VAL A 114 -3.06 11.73 -3.75
C VAL A 114 -4.29 11.67 -4.68
N LEU A 115 -4.33 10.71 -5.59
CA LEU A 115 -5.46 10.53 -6.50
C LEU A 115 -6.74 10.17 -5.75
N SER A 116 -6.66 9.24 -4.80
CA SER A 116 -7.80 8.84 -3.96
C SER A 116 -8.30 10.01 -3.11
N PHE A 117 -7.39 10.80 -2.53
CA PHE A 117 -7.75 11.98 -1.75
C PHE A 117 -8.44 13.04 -2.60
N ARG A 118 -7.88 13.37 -3.77
CA ARG A 118 -8.51 14.33 -4.71
C ARG A 118 -9.90 13.90 -5.12
N ARG A 119 -10.09 12.62 -5.38
CA ARG A 119 -11.40 12.05 -5.73
C ARG A 119 -12.38 12.12 -4.56
N SER A 120 -11.92 11.78 -3.36
CA SER A 120 -12.74 11.90 -2.15
C SER A 120 -13.20 13.35 -1.91
N TYR A 121 -12.27 14.29 -2.05
CA TYR A 121 -12.56 15.72 -1.90
C TYR A 121 -13.56 16.22 -2.95
N ALA A 122 -13.39 15.83 -4.21
CA ALA A 122 -14.31 16.19 -5.29
C ALA A 122 -15.74 15.65 -5.03
N ASN A 123 -15.85 14.42 -4.52
CA ASN A 123 -17.14 13.82 -4.15
C ASN A 123 -17.82 14.56 -2.98
N LEU A 124 -17.05 15.06 -2.01
CA LEU A 124 -17.58 15.87 -0.91
C LEU A 124 -18.08 17.25 -1.39
N LYS A 125 -17.33 17.87 -2.32
CA LYS A 125 -17.70 19.18 -2.86
C LYS A 125 -18.93 19.14 -3.78
N SER A 126 -19.11 18.05 -4.51
CA SER A 126 -20.28 17.86 -5.39
C SER A 126 -21.56 17.53 -4.64
N GLY A 127 -21.56 17.46 -3.30
CA GLY A 127 -22.69 17.39 -2.37
C GLY A 127 -24.00 16.76 -2.83
N PRO A 128 -24.94 16.37 -2.00
CA PRO A 128 -26.20 15.81 -2.47
C PRO A 128 -27.06 16.90 -3.11
N GLN A 129 -26.78 17.27 -4.36
CA GLN A 129 -27.61 18.22 -5.10
C GLN A 129 -28.88 17.59 -5.70
N ASN A 130 -29.13 16.30 -5.49
CA ASN A 130 -30.34 15.66 -6.00
C ASN A 130 -30.90 14.63 -5.02
N SER A 131 -31.43 15.10 -3.89
CA SER A 131 -32.40 14.34 -3.10
C SER A 131 -33.55 15.25 -2.67
N LEU A 132 -34.19 15.83 -3.66
CA LEU A 132 -35.53 16.36 -3.53
C LEU A 132 -36.39 15.71 -4.59
#